data_2c6f82bac560894fd1f51aa744c452f2
#
_entry.id   2c6f82bac560894fd1f51aa744c452f2
#
_cell.length_a   1.000
_cell.length_b   1.000
_cell.length_c   1.000
_cell.angle_alpha   90.00
_cell.angle_beta   90.00
_cell.angle_gamma   90.00
#
_symmetry.space_group_name_H-M   'P 1'
#
loop_
_entity.id
_entity.type
_entity.pdbx_description
1 polymer ?
#
loop_
_entity_poly.entity_id
_entity_poly.type
_entity_poly.pdbx_seq_one_letter_code
_entity_poly.pdbx_strand_id
1 'polypeptide(L)'
;MKGKKKNPPKRNIKIYETKAKRAFWEMFRKYHYLSHNHNNSARVFILTLNDEICGFCSVLPFPHQKKKNYYKEHRTVILPDYQGIGLGHLLSNNVAEILKSEEKAFISTSSSPAFIQSRKADKKWIITRAGRTSKGGDTGKIQNKNKRKSTSTNRITVSFEYKG
;
A
#
# COMPACT_ATOMS: atom_id res chain seq x y z
N MET A 1 29.02 38.43 -9.25
CA MET A 1 29.30 36.97 -9.31
C MET A 1 28.01 36.18 -9.11
N LYS A 2 27.47 35.52 -10.14
CA LYS A 2 26.26 34.68 -9.99
C LYS A 2 26.69 33.34 -9.43
N GLY A 3 26.29 33.03 -8.18
CA GLY A 3 26.56 31.76 -7.55
C GLY A 3 25.94 30.61 -8.33
N LYS A 4 26.77 29.64 -8.73
CA LYS A 4 26.29 28.37 -9.35
C LYS A 4 25.37 27.66 -8.38
N LYS A 5 24.07 27.55 -8.70
CA LYS A 5 23.13 26.68 -7.95
C LYS A 5 23.68 25.25 -8.04
N LYS A 6 24.17 24.71 -6.92
CA LYS A 6 24.56 23.30 -6.82
C LYS A 6 23.28 22.47 -7.03
N ASN A 7 23.27 21.60 -8.04
CA ASN A 7 22.19 20.64 -8.21
C ASN A 7 22.07 19.78 -6.93
N PRO A 8 20.86 19.54 -6.42
CA PRO A 8 20.68 18.69 -5.26
C PRO A 8 21.24 17.30 -5.59
N PRO A 9 21.83 16.60 -4.59
CA PRO A 9 22.37 15.27 -4.81
C PRO A 9 21.31 14.35 -5.39
N LYS A 10 21.66 13.58 -6.43
CA LYS A 10 20.76 12.58 -7.02
C LYS A 10 20.39 11.55 -5.95
N ARG A 11 19.10 11.42 -5.65
CA ARG A 11 18.59 10.38 -4.75
C ARG A 11 18.65 9.03 -5.47
N ASN A 12 19.37 8.07 -4.92
CA ASN A 12 19.40 6.71 -5.42
C ASN A 12 18.25 5.92 -4.80
N ILE A 13 17.18 5.71 -5.56
CA ILE A 13 15.99 4.97 -5.12
C ILE A 13 15.99 3.63 -5.84
N LYS A 14 15.88 2.54 -5.08
CA LYS A 14 15.70 1.18 -5.62
C LYS A 14 14.46 0.54 -4.99
N ILE A 15 13.72 -0.20 -5.81
CA ILE A 15 12.57 -0.99 -5.36
C ILE A 15 12.75 -2.40 -5.92
N TYR A 16 12.63 -3.41 -5.05
CA TYR A 16 12.80 -4.81 -5.44
C TYR A 16 11.86 -5.73 -4.65
N GLU A 17 11.46 -6.83 -5.28
CA GLU A 17 10.70 -7.89 -4.61
C GLU A 17 11.64 -8.78 -3.79
N THR A 18 11.21 -9.19 -2.59
CA THR A 18 11.99 -10.04 -1.69
C THR A 18 11.27 -11.33 -1.31
N LYS A 19 12.05 -12.40 -1.15
CA LYS A 19 11.58 -13.65 -0.53
C LYS A 19 11.72 -13.65 0.99
N ALA A 20 12.57 -12.81 1.55
CA ALA A 20 12.81 -12.67 3.01
C ALA A 20 11.71 -11.87 3.73
N LYS A 21 10.46 -12.18 3.43
CA LYS A 21 9.26 -11.41 3.81
C LYS A 21 9.16 -11.17 5.31
N ARG A 22 9.40 -12.21 6.12
CA ARG A 22 9.28 -12.14 7.58
C ARG A 22 10.36 -11.27 8.20
N ALA A 23 11.60 -11.42 7.75
CA ALA A 23 12.72 -10.62 8.26
C ALA A 23 12.48 -9.12 8.04
N PHE A 24 12.07 -8.75 6.82
CA PHE A 24 11.72 -7.36 6.55
C PHE A 24 10.51 -6.90 7.34
N TRP A 25 9.46 -7.74 7.47
CA TRP A 25 8.28 -7.35 8.24
C TRP A 25 8.60 -7.05 9.71
N GLU A 26 9.51 -7.79 10.34
CA GLU A 26 9.95 -7.51 11.72
C GLU A 26 10.51 -6.09 11.90
N MET A 27 11.18 -5.54 10.89
CA MET A 27 11.71 -4.17 10.91
C MET A 27 10.58 -3.12 10.86
N PHE A 28 9.48 -3.40 10.15
CA PHE A 28 8.42 -2.44 9.86
C PHE A 28 7.18 -2.59 10.75
N ARG A 29 6.95 -3.76 11.36
CA ARG A 29 5.68 -4.11 12.05
C ARG A 29 5.27 -3.11 13.14
N LYS A 30 6.24 -2.58 13.89
CA LYS A 30 5.98 -1.64 14.99
C LYS A 30 5.44 -0.28 14.51
N TYR A 31 5.68 0.06 13.25
CA TYR A 31 5.22 1.30 12.64
C TYR A 31 3.89 1.14 11.89
N HIS A 32 3.35 -0.08 11.85
CA HIS A 32 2.06 -0.32 11.19
C HIS A 32 0.91 -0.21 12.20
N TYR A 33 -0.04 0.66 11.91
CA TYR A 33 -1.10 1.08 12.83
C TYR A 33 -2.23 0.07 13.08
N LEU A 34 -2.37 -0.99 12.28
CA LEU A 34 -3.49 -1.93 12.42
C LEU A 34 -3.10 -3.20 13.18
N SER A 35 -2.43 -4.12 12.57
CA SER A 35 -2.05 -5.39 13.19
C SER A 35 -0.62 -5.75 12.85
N HIS A 36 0.05 -6.44 13.74
CA HIS A 36 1.43 -6.86 13.57
C HIS A 36 1.60 -8.19 12.80
N ASN A 37 0.48 -8.85 12.45
CA ASN A 37 0.53 -10.11 11.73
C ASN A 37 0.82 -9.88 10.24
N HIS A 38 1.75 -10.65 9.69
CA HIS A 38 2.05 -10.68 8.26
C HIS A 38 1.42 -11.92 7.60
N ASN A 39 0.92 -11.74 6.38
CA ASN A 39 0.43 -12.85 5.57
C ASN A 39 1.57 -13.39 4.71
N ASN A 40 1.97 -14.64 4.94
CA ASN A 40 3.08 -15.27 4.22
C ASN A 40 2.84 -15.44 2.71
N SER A 41 1.57 -15.46 2.27
CA SER A 41 1.21 -15.50 0.84
C SER A 41 1.40 -14.17 0.13
N ALA A 42 1.64 -13.07 0.87
CA ALA A 42 1.85 -11.76 0.26
C ALA A 42 3.16 -11.72 -0.54
N ARG A 43 3.14 -11.02 -1.67
CA ARG A 43 4.37 -10.54 -2.31
C ARG A 43 4.84 -9.31 -1.55
N VAL A 44 6.14 -9.18 -1.38
CA VAL A 44 6.74 -8.09 -0.59
C VAL A 44 7.76 -7.34 -1.43
N PHE A 45 7.64 -6.02 -1.42
CA PHE A 45 8.51 -5.09 -2.10
C PHE A 45 9.17 -4.16 -1.08
N ILE A 46 10.47 -3.97 -1.23
CA ILE A 46 11.30 -3.13 -0.37
C ILE A 46 11.76 -1.92 -1.15
N LEU A 47 11.69 -0.76 -0.52
CA LEU A 47 12.24 0.49 -1.03
C LEU A 47 13.49 0.84 -0.25
N THR A 48 14.54 1.17 -0.99
CA THR A 48 15.75 1.76 -0.43
C THR A 48 15.97 3.16 -0.98
N LEU A 49 16.51 4.04 -0.16
CA LEU A 49 16.96 5.37 -0.52
C LEU A 49 18.45 5.50 -0.14
N ASN A 50 19.32 5.72 -1.12
CA ASN A 50 20.77 5.74 -0.94
C ASN A 50 21.29 4.47 -0.25
N ASP A 51 20.79 3.32 -0.69
CA ASP A 51 21.07 1.97 -0.16
C ASP A 51 20.55 1.69 1.27
N GLU A 52 19.89 2.65 1.92
CA GLU A 52 19.24 2.44 3.22
C GLU A 52 17.80 1.99 3.05
N ILE A 53 17.40 0.93 3.78
CA ILE A 53 16.04 0.39 3.77
C ILE A 53 15.11 1.39 4.45
N CYS A 54 14.08 1.86 3.73
CA CYS A 54 13.18 2.88 4.25
C CYS A 54 11.69 2.61 3.99
N GLY A 55 11.35 1.65 3.11
CA GLY A 55 9.96 1.36 2.78
C GLY A 55 9.66 -0.11 2.56
N PHE A 56 8.45 -0.51 2.94
CA PHE A 56 7.88 -1.84 2.81
C PHE A 56 6.51 -1.75 2.17
N CYS A 57 6.26 -2.54 1.14
CA CYS A 57 4.93 -2.71 0.57
C CYS A 57 4.64 -4.19 0.39
N SER A 58 3.48 -4.65 0.83
CA SER A 58 3.00 -6.00 0.57
C SER A 58 1.67 -6.00 -0.14
N VAL A 59 1.51 -6.97 -1.04
CA VAL A 59 0.30 -7.13 -1.85
C VAL A 59 -0.18 -8.57 -1.82
N LEU A 60 -1.49 -8.77 -1.87
CA LEU A 60 -2.13 -10.07 -1.84
C LEU A 60 -2.99 -10.28 -3.09
N PRO A 61 -3.06 -11.49 -3.63
CA PRO A 61 -4.09 -11.84 -4.60
C PRO A 61 -5.47 -11.47 -4.05
N PHE A 62 -6.28 -10.82 -4.86
CA PHE A 62 -7.63 -10.42 -4.47
C PHE A 62 -8.64 -11.18 -5.32
N PRO A 63 -9.20 -12.31 -4.83
CA PRO A 63 -10.21 -13.05 -5.55
C PRO A 63 -11.47 -12.20 -5.70
N HIS A 64 -11.88 -11.98 -6.94
CA HIS A 64 -13.07 -11.23 -7.28
C HIS A 64 -13.89 -12.03 -8.30
N GLN A 65 -15.20 -12.20 -8.07
CA GLN A 65 -16.06 -13.02 -8.92
C GLN A 65 -16.06 -12.62 -10.40
N LYS A 66 -15.98 -11.31 -10.68
CA LYS A 66 -16.04 -10.74 -12.04
C LYS A 66 -14.68 -10.30 -12.60
N LYS A 67 -13.62 -10.32 -11.79
CA LYS A 67 -12.33 -9.76 -12.17
C LYS A 67 -11.21 -10.75 -11.83
N LYS A 68 -10.50 -11.20 -12.86
CA LYS A 68 -9.33 -12.09 -12.71
C LYS A 68 -8.05 -11.24 -12.51
N ASN A 69 -7.03 -11.84 -11.92
CA ASN A 69 -5.68 -11.25 -11.79
C ASN A 69 -5.63 -9.92 -11.00
N TYR A 70 -6.49 -9.74 -10.00
CA TYR A 70 -6.42 -8.58 -9.12
C TYR A 70 -5.48 -8.85 -7.94
N TYR A 71 -4.65 -7.83 -7.63
CA TYR A 71 -3.86 -7.75 -6.41
C TYR A 71 -4.33 -6.56 -5.59
N LYS A 72 -4.39 -6.75 -4.29
CA LYS A 72 -4.76 -5.70 -3.34
C LYS A 72 -3.56 -5.32 -2.49
N GLU A 73 -3.33 -4.02 -2.35
CA GLU A 73 -2.38 -3.50 -1.37
C GLU A 73 -2.81 -3.94 0.03
N HIS A 74 -1.92 -4.64 0.72
CA HIS A 74 -2.18 -5.19 2.04
C HIS A 74 -1.56 -4.29 3.11
N ARG A 75 -0.32 -3.88 2.92
CA ARG A 75 0.40 -3.00 3.84
C ARG A 75 1.41 -2.16 3.09
N THR A 76 1.48 -0.88 3.46
CA THR A 76 2.55 0.03 3.02
C THR A 76 3.02 0.80 4.23
N VAL A 77 4.31 0.70 4.51
CA VAL A 77 4.96 1.33 5.68
C VAL A 77 6.24 2.01 5.21
N ILE A 78 6.39 3.27 5.57
CA ILE A 78 7.64 4.02 5.43
C ILE A 78 8.17 4.30 6.83
N LEU A 79 9.47 4.09 7.04
CA LEU A 79 10.10 4.38 8.33
C LEU A 79 9.96 5.88 8.68
N PRO A 80 9.81 6.24 9.96
CA PRO A 80 9.51 7.61 10.38
C PRO A 80 10.42 8.67 9.78
N ASP A 81 11.73 8.43 9.74
CA ASP A 81 12.72 9.38 9.25
C ASP A 81 12.62 9.67 7.74
N TYR A 82 11.84 8.85 7.03
CA TYR A 82 11.63 8.94 5.58
C TYR A 82 10.19 9.33 5.20
N GLN A 83 9.34 9.61 6.20
CA GLN A 83 7.94 10.02 5.95
C GLN A 83 7.86 11.48 5.46
N GLY A 84 6.72 11.84 4.88
CA GLY A 84 6.44 13.23 4.46
C GLY A 84 7.04 13.65 3.13
N ILE A 85 7.95 12.88 2.52
CA ILE A 85 8.62 13.21 1.25
C ILE A 85 8.08 12.44 0.03
N GLY A 86 6.91 11.81 0.16
CA GLY A 86 6.21 11.15 -0.94
C GLY A 86 6.63 9.70 -1.24
N LEU A 87 7.55 9.10 -0.46
CA LEU A 87 8.06 7.75 -0.73
C LEU A 87 7.00 6.65 -0.66
N GLY A 88 5.98 6.79 0.18
CA GLY A 88 4.88 5.82 0.25
C GLY A 88 4.08 5.76 -1.04
N HIS A 89 3.76 6.92 -1.62
CA HIS A 89 3.08 7.00 -2.91
C HIS A 89 3.95 6.47 -4.05
N LEU A 90 5.23 6.86 -4.07
CA LEU A 90 6.21 6.40 -5.05
C LEU A 90 6.35 4.86 -5.00
N LEU A 91 6.49 4.28 -3.81
CA LEU A 91 6.58 2.82 -3.64
C LEU A 91 5.33 2.12 -4.16
N SER A 92 4.14 2.60 -3.77
CA SER A 92 2.86 2.03 -4.23
C SER A 92 2.71 2.12 -5.76
N ASN A 93 3.09 3.24 -6.38
CA ASN A 93 3.06 3.41 -7.83
C ASN A 93 4.00 2.42 -8.54
N ASN A 94 5.24 2.26 -8.06
CA ASN A 94 6.18 1.32 -8.66
C ASN A 94 5.70 -0.12 -8.54
N VAL A 95 5.14 -0.51 -7.39
CA VAL A 95 4.54 -1.85 -7.22
C VAL A 95 3.37 -2.04 -8.18
N ALA A 96 2.55 -1.01 -8.38
CA ALA A 96 1.45 -1.04 -9.34
C ALA A 96 1.95 -1.22 -10.79
N GLU A 97 3.04 -0.52 -11.19
CA GLU A 97 3.66 -0.69 -12.52
C GLU A 97 4.24 -2.11 -12.71
N ILE A 98 4.90 -2.66 -11.69
CA ILE A 98 5.40 -4.04 -11.73
C ILE A 98 4.23 -5.01 -11.95
N LEU A 99 3.15 -4.88 -11.17
CA LEU A 99 1.98 -5.73 -11.31
C LEU A 99 1.32 -5.57 -12.68
N LYS A 100 1.22 -4.34 -13.19
CA LYS A 100 0.66 -4.03 -14.50
C LYS A 100 1.49 -4.66 -15.63
N SER A 101 2.82 -4.65 -15.55
CA SER A 101 3.71 -5.32 -16.50
C SER A 101 3.53 -6.84 -16.52
N GLU A 102 2.98 -7.41 -15.44
CA GLU A 102 2.61 -8.82 -15.31
C GLU A 102 1.13 -9.09 -15.66
N GLU A 103 0.44 -8.15 -16.31
CA GLU A 103 -0.99 -8.21 -16.66
C GLU A 103 -1.90 -8.37 -15.42
N LYS A 104 -1.48 -7.83 -14.30
CA LYS A 104 -2.23 -7.85 -13.03
C LYS A 104 -2.76 -6.46 -12.70
N ALA A 105 -4.02 -6.39 -12.30
CA ALA A 105 -4.61 -5.16 -11.82
C ALA A 105 -4.28 -4.93 -10.34
N PHE A 106 -4.07 -3.68 -9.97
CA PHE A 106 -3.73 -3.29 -8.60
C PHE A 106 -4.78 -2.38 -8.01
N ILE A 107 -5.27 -2.77 -6.84
CA ILE A 107 -6.22 -2.00 -6.06
C ILE A 107 -5.66 -1.67 -4.67
N SER A 108 -6.04 -0.52 -4.17
CA SER A 108 -5.66 -0.07 -2.83
C SER A 108 -6.86 0.52 -2.11
N THR A 109 -6.92 0.29 -0.80
CA THR A 109 -7.93 0.91 0.07
C THR A 109 -7.23 1.56 1.24
N SER A 110 -7.43 2.85 1.42
CA SER A 110 -6.77 3.61 2.49
C SER A 110 -7.78 4.46 3.27
N SER A 111 -7.50 4.63 4.56
CA SER A 111 -8.12 5.65 5.43
C SER A 111 -7.14 6.78 5.77
N SER A 112 -5.89 6.70 5.31
CA SER A 112 -4.89 7.74 5.53
C SER A 112 -5.16 8.96 4.65
N PRO A 113 -5.36 10.17 5.21
CA PRO A 113 -5.61 11.37 4.42
C PRO A 113 -4.50 11.66 3.41
N ALA A 114 -3.24 11.49 3.81
CA ALA A 114 -2.08 11.73 2.95
C ALA A 114 -2.07 10.81 1.72
N PHE A 115 -2.34 9.51 1.90
CA PHE A 115 -2.47 8.57 0.78
C PHE A 115 -3.67 8.87 -0.10
N ILE A 116 -4.81 9.24 0.50
CA ILE A 116 -6.02 9.60 -0.26
C ILE A 116 -5.75 10.83 -1.13
N GLN A 117 -5.12 11.86 -0.57
CA GLN A 117 -4.82 13.09 -1.30
C GLN A 117 -3.81 12.84 -2.44
N SER A 118 -2.72 12.16 -2.16
CA SER A 118 -1.69 11.88 -3.17
C SER A 118 -2.25 11.08 -4.35
N ARG A 119 -3.11 10.08 -4.10
CA ARG A 119 -3.73 9.30 -5.16
C ARG A 119 -4.82 10.05 -5.92
N LYS A 120 -5.57 10.94 -5.27
CA LYS A 120 -6.52 11.83 -5.95
C LYS A 120 -5.82 12.81 -6.91
N ALA A 121 -4.63 13.26 -6.56
CA ALA A 121 -3.84 14.16 -7.39
C ALA A 121 -3.13 13.44 -8.54
N ASP A 122 -2.94 12.14 -8.45
CA ASP A 122 -2.26 11.33 -9.46
C ASP A 122 -3.29 10.73 -10.45
N LYS A 123 -3.23 11.18 -11.72
CA LYS A 123 -4.12 10.72 -12.79
C LYS A 123 -4.04 9.22 -13.09
N LYS A 124 -3.00 8.54 -12.63
CA LYS A 124 -2.83 7.10 -12.76
C LYS A 124 -3.78 6.28 -11.87
N TRP A 125 -4.43 6.92 -10.90
CA TRP A 125 -5.36 6.29 -9.98
C TRP A 125 -6.80 6.74 -10.22
N ILE A 126 -7.72 5.80 -10.24
CA ILE A 126 -9.15 6.09 -10.25
C ILE A 126 -9.80 5.66 -8.93
N ILE A 127 -10.74 6.45 -8.46
CA ILE A 127 -11.55 6.11 -7.28
C ILE A 127 -12.60 5.09 -7.72
N THR A 128 -12.61 3.93 -7.05
CA THR A 128 -13.61 2.88 -7.30
C THR A 128 -14.70 2.84 -6.24
N ARG A 129 -14.38 3.29 -5.03
CA ARG A 129 -15.34 3.36 -3.92
C ARG A 129 -14.88 4.38 -2.89
N ALA A 130 -15.80 5.14 -2.34
CA ALA A 130 -15.58 5.99 -1.16
C ALA A 130 -16.76 5.81 -0.20
N GLY A 131 -16.49 5.75 1.10
CA GLY A 131 -17.54 5.63 2.10
C GLY A 131 -17.01 5.24 3.48
N ARG A 132 -17.93 5.20 4.43
CA ARG A 132 -17.65 4.69 5.77
C ARG A 132 -17.77 3.16 5.74
N THR A 133 -16.87 2.48 6.46
CA THR A 133 -17.05 1.06 6.76
C THR A 133 -18.23 0.94 7.72
N SER A 134 -19.40 0.54 7.22
CA SER A 134 -20.52 0.14 8.06
C SER A 134 -20.15 -1.10 8.88
N LYS A 135 -20.69 -1.22 10.09
CA LYS A 135 -20.84 -2.53 10.74
C LYS A 135 -21.53 -3.40 9.69
N GLY A 136 -20.91 -4.53 9.32
CA GLY A 136 -21.49 -5.41 8.31
C GLY A 136 -22.96 -5.61 8.63
N GLY A 137 -23.83 -5.22 7.71
CA GLY A 137 -25.25 -5.42 7.87
C GLY A 137 -25.47 -6.90 8.15
N ASP A 138 -26.31 -7.18 9.10
CA ASP A 138 -26.76 -8.51 9.48
C ASP A 138 -27.60 -9.06 8.31
N THR A 139 -26.90 -9.46 7.24
CA THR A 139 -27.51 -10.29 6.20
C THR A 139 -27.62 -11.67 6.79
N GLY A 140 -28.78 -11.92 7.40
CA GLY A 140 -29.12 -13.12 8.13
C GLY A 140 -28.56 -14.40 7.53
N LYS A 141 -28.09 -15.26 8.43
CA LYS A 141 -27.81 -16.70 8.23
C LYS A 141 -26.47 -17.06 7.59
N ILE A 142 -25.36 -16.72 8.25
CA ILE A 142 -24.26 -17.68 8.51
C ILE A 142 -23.48 -17.10 9.68
N GLN A 143 -23.73 -17.60 10.89
CA GLN A 143 -22.93 -17.32 12.09
C GLN A 143 -21.59 -18.06 11.97
N ASN A 144 -20.64 -17.50 11.26
CA ASN A 144 -19.25 -17.91 11.36
C ASN A 144 -18.70 -17.32 12.67
N LYS A 145 -18.67 -18.13 13.73
CA LYS A 145 -18.17 -17.78 15.08
C LYS A 145 -16.72 -17.25 15.10
N ASN A 146 -16.01 -17.29 13.98
CA ASN A 146 -14.63 -16.83 13.82
C ASN A 146 -14.46 -15.47 13.13
N LYS A 147 -15.53 -14.68 12.98
CA LYS A 147 -15.37 -13.30 12.51
C LYS A 147 -14.65 -12.48 13.58
N ARG A 148 -13.34 -12.31 13.41
CA ARG A 148 -12.58 -11.28 14.13
C ARG A 148 -13.28 -9.94 13.91
N LYS A 149 -13.79 -9.33 14.98
CA LYS A 149 -14.40 -8.01 14.94
C LYS A 149 -13.36 -7.04 14.38
N SER A 150 -13.58 -6.58 13.15
CA SER A 150 -12.76 -5.51 12.58
C SER A 150 -13.01 -4.23 13.40
N THR A 151 -12.00 -3.71 14.07
CA THR A 151 -12.08 -2.49 14.87
C THR A 151 -12.14 -1.21 14.01
N SER A 152 -12.29 -1.34 12.69
CA SER A 152 -12.31 -0.22 11.75
C SER A 152 -13.72 0.35 11.46
N THR A 153 -14.68 0.11 12.34
CA THR A 153 -16.03 0.71 12.22
C THR A 153 -15.95 2.23 12.33
N ASN A 154 -16.63 2.94 11.42
CA ASN A 154 -16.72 4.40 11.30
C ASN A 154 -15.54 5.13 10.62
N ARG A 155 -14.54 4.48 10.10
CA ARG A 155 -13.51 5.16 9.30
C ARG A 155 -13.98 5.40 7.88
N ILE A 156 -13.74 6.61 7.37
CA ILE A 156 -13.86 6.89 5.94
C ILE A 156 -12.71 6.17 5.24
N THR A 157 -13.04 5.33 4.29
CA THR A 157 -12.08 4.65 3.44
C THR A 157 -12.34 4.99 1.98
N VAL A 158 -11.26 5.12 1.22
CA VAL A 158 -11.33 5.30 -0.23
C VAL A 158 -10.58 4.17 -0.89
N SER A 159 -11.23 3.53 -1.85
CA SER A 159 -10.64 2.49 -2.68
C SER A 159 -10.28 3.05 -4.04
N PHE A 160 -9.11 2.69 -4.51
CA PHE A 160 -8.53 3.13 -5.76
C PHE A 160 -8.12 1.92 -6.60
N GLU A 161 -8.16 2.09 -7.92
CA GLU A 161 -7.58 1.16 -8.88
C GLU A 161 -6.53 1.90 -9.70
N TYR A 162 -5.36 1.28 -9.88
CA TYR A 162 -4.28 1.83 -10.69
C TYR A 162 -4.54 1.56 -12.17
N LYS A 163 -4.38 2.58 -13.01
CA LYS A 163 -4.57 2.47 -14.47
C LYS A 163 -3.27 2.75 -15.25
N GLY A 164 -2.32 3.46 -14.63
CA GLY A 164 -1.03 3.76 -15.24
C GLY A 164 -1.02 4.98 -16.09
#